data_6626fc8c41579a074a82cbeebedadd36
#
_entry.id   6626fc8c41579a074a82cbeebedadd36
#
_cell.length_a   1.000
_cell.length_b   1.000
_cell.length_c   1.000
_cell.angle_alpha   90.00
_cell.angle_beta   90.00
_cell.angle_gamma   90.00
#
_symmetry.space_group_name_H-M   'P 1'
#
loop_
_entity.id
_entity.type
_entity.pdbx_description
1 polymer ?
#
loop_
_entity_poly.entity_id
_entity_poly.type
_entity_poly.pdbx_seq_one_letter_code
_entity_poly.pdbx_strand_id
1 'polypeptide(L)'
;MRGADPDPGPARNVAVTGLGVVSPFGWGLDSFWDGLRSGRTFIGPFDRFDHSGHRTHVAAQVDLAAEPEGLRGKDGRWSIADRFAVAAAREAVARAALDTGRCGGRTGVYFGTSTGGMLETETWFQALLATATGRTKPPGLSPLASQQNNCPGDAVARDLGVGGPVQTISTACASGAMAVGEAILAVRRGEVDVAITGGSDSLCRLTYAGFNALRAVDEQPCRPFRRDRAGLSLGEGAAALVLEPLDRALARGARPFALASGGAASCDAHHMTSPHSEGLGAAEAIRGALADAGLDPSEIDFVNAHGTGTPLNDAAECAALVAVFGGRATELPVTSTKSLTGHLLGSAGALEAVATILCLIHGEVHPMPDDGGSDPGILPRLVLGRPLRLARARHALSTSLAFGGANAALVFTRHGDQEPGR
;
A
#
# COMPACT_ATOMS: atom_id res chain seq x y z
N MET A 1 -9.01 22.97 -35.02
CA MET A 1 -9.03 23.92 -33.89
C MET A 1 -9.17 23.06 -32.65
N ARG A 2 -8.08 22.86 -31.90
CA ARG A 2 -8.15 22.22 -30.57
C ARG A 2 -8.69 23.32 -29.65
N GLY A 3 -9.86 23.07 -29.03
CA GLY A 3 -10.39 23.97 -28.00
C GLY A 3 -9.36 24.10 -26.90
N ALA A 4 -9.12 25.30 -26.40
CA ALA A 4 -8.31 25.55 -25.24
C ALA A 4 -8.86 24.68 -24.08
N ASP A 5 -8.00 23.85 -23.47
CA ASP A 5 -8.36 23.21 -22.21
C ASP A 5 -8.82 24.29 -21.23
N PRO A 6 -9.93 24.07 -20.53
CA PRO A 6 -10.37 25.03 -19.53
C PRO A 6 -9.25 25.16 -18.50
N ASP A 7 -8.94 26.42 -18.14
CA ASP A 7 -8.02 26.78 -17.07
C ASP A 7 -8.26 25.85 -15.87
N PRO A 8 -7.28 25.05 -15.43
CA PRO A 8 -7.46 24.23 -14.24
C PRO A 8 -7.57 25.20 -13.06
N GLY A 9 -8.79 25.50 -12.64
CA GLY A 9 -9.02 26.33 -11.47
C GLY A 9 -8.16 25.86 -10.28
N PRO A 10 -8.04 26.66 -9.18
CA PRO A 10 -7.12 26.38 -8.09
C PRO A 10 -7.25 24.91 -7.63
N ALA A 11 -6.12 24.20 -7.55
CA ALA A 11 -6.07 22.79 -7.24
C ALA A 11 -6.90 22.48 -5.98
N ARG A 12 -7.94 21.68 -6.13
CA ARG A 12 -8.85 21.33 -5.03
C ARG A 12 -8.07 20.53 -3.98
N ASN A 13 -8.18 20.92 -2.72
CA ASN A 13 -7.66 20.10 -1.63
C ASN A 13 -8.44 18.78 -1.56
N VAL A 14 -7.74 17.68 -1.48
CA VAL A 14 -8.31 16.33 -1.40
C VAL A 14 -8.31 15.84 0.04
N ALA A 15 -9.48 15.58 0.57
CA ALA A 15 -9.68 15.04 1.90
C ALA A 15 -9.67 13.51 1.88
N VAL A 16 -9.00 12.88 2.83
CA VAL A 16 -9.13 11.47 3.16
C VAL A 16 -10.21 11.35 4.22
N THR A 17 -11.38 10.85 3.86
CA THR A 17 -12.55 10.78 4.77
C THR A 17 -12.85 9.38 5.26
N GLY A 18 -12.23 8.35 4.69
CA GLY A 18 -12.36 6.97 5.13
C GLY A 18 -11.09 6.18 4.95
N LEU A 19 -10.87 5.24 5.86
CA LEU A 19 -9.74 4.32 5.87
C LEU A 19 -10.24 2.92 6.20
N GLY A 20 -9.68 1.89 5.56
CA GLY A 20 -9.96 0.50 5.87
C GLY A 20 -8.78 -0.39 5.54
N VAL A 21 -8.61 -1.46 6.31
CA VAL A 21 -7.42 -2.32 6.23
C VAL A 21 -7.77 -3.79 6.46
N VAL A 22 -7.09 -4.65 5.73
CA VAL A 22 -6.89 -6.07 6.04
C VAL A 22 -5.40 -6.32 6.04
N SER A 23 -4.85 -6.84 7.12
CA SER A 23 -3.41 -7.02 7.28
C SER A 23 -3.11 -8.28 8.09
N PRO A 24 -1.85 -8.71 8.19
CA PRO A 24 -1.47 -9.81 9.08
C PRO A 24 -1.81 -9.58 10.55
N PHE A 25 -2.00 -8.32 10.98
CA PHE A 25 -2.48 -8.02 12.33
C PHE A 25 -3.97 -8.32 12.55
N GLY A 26 -4.73 -8.52 11.47
CA GLY A 26 -6.15 -8.80 11.49
C GLY A 26 -6.97 -7.95 10.52
N TRP A 27 -8.27 -8.01 10.71
CA TRP A 27 -9.28 -7.34 9.90
C TRP A 27 -9.70 -6.04 10.57
N GLY A 28 -9.44 -4.92 9.92
CA GLY A 28 -9.85 -3.59 10.36
C GLY A 28 -8.71 -2.69 10.83
N LEU A 29 -9.03 -1.40 10.83
CA LEU A 29 -8.10 -0.30 11.07
C LEU A 29 -7.54 -0.31 12.49
N ASP A 30 -8.38 -0.65 13.47
CA ASP A 30 -7.99 -0.62 14.89
C ASP A 30 -6.95 -1.72 15.19
N SER A 31 -7.17 -2.96 14.70
CA SER A 31 -6.19 -4.04 14.80
C SER A 31 -4.87 -3.68 14.09
N PHE A 32 -4.98 -2.99 12.96
CA PHE A 32 -3.79 -2.55 12.22
C PHE A 32 -2.98 -1.52 13.01
N TRP A 33 -3.63 -0.52 13.59
CA TRP A 33 -2.95 0.49 14.39
C TRP A 33 -2.29 -0.09 15.65
N ASP A 34 -3.00 -0.94 16.38
CA ASP A 34 -2.46 -1.62 17.55
C ASP A 34 -1.25 -2.50 17.18
N GLY A 35 -1.33 -3.21 16.05
CA GLY A 35 -0.23 -3.99 15.50
C GLY A 35 0.99 -3.13 15.19
N LEU A 36 0.81 -2.00 14.48
CA LEU A 36 1.89 -1.06 14.16
C LEU A 36 2.58 -0.52 15.42
N ARG A 37 1.80 -0.08 16.41
CA ARG A 37 2.33 0.47 17.68
C ARG A 37 3.11 -0.55 18.49
N SER A 38 2.75 -1.83 18.37
CA SER A 38 3.42 -2.89 19.10
C SER A 38 4.91 -3.04 18.74
N GLY A 39 5.30 -2.63 17.53
CA GLY A 39 6.65 -2.81 17.01
C GLY A 39 7.05 -4.29 16.82
N ARG A 40 6.10 -5.21 16.93
CA ARG A 40 6.34 -6.66 16.79
C ARG A 40 6.10 -7.10 15.36
N THR A 41 7.05 -7.85 14.80
CA THR A 41 6.83 -8.48 13.50
C THR A 41 5.77 -9.57 13.57
N PHE A 42 4.96 -9.66 12.51
CA PHE A 42 4.02 -10.75 12.25
C PHE A 42 4.50 -11.66 11.11
N ILE A 43 5.74 -11.46 10.67
CA ILE A 43 6.41 -12.35 9.73
C ILE A 43 6.82 -13.61 10.48
N GLY A 44 6.32 -14.75 10.05
CA GLY A 44 6.57 -16.04 10.70
C GLY A 44 6.26 -17.22 9.79
N PRO A 45 6.26 -18.45 10.33
CA PRO A 45 5.80 -19.62 9.59
C PRO A 45 4.38 -19.41 9.06
N PHE A 46 4.12 -19.87 7.84
CA PHE A 46 2.81 -19.73 7.19
C PHE A 46 2.37 -21.05 6.53
N ASP A 47 1.08 -21.19 6.23
CA ASP A 47 0.49 -22.41 5.72
C ASP A 47 -0.44 -22.18 4.48
N ARG A 48 -0.38 -21.01 3.89
CA ARG A 48 -1.22 -20.65 2.73
C ARG A 48 -1.08 -21.63 1.57
N PHE A 49 0.11 -22.19 1.40
CA PHE A 49 0.45 -23.22 0.41
C PHE A 49 1.73 -23.96 0.80
N ASP A 50 1.98 -25.12 0.17
CA ASP A 50 3.25 -25.88 0.36
C ASP A 50 4.43 -25.08 -0.21
N HIS A 51 5.40 -24.80 0.65
CA HIS A 51 6.64 -24.09 0.35
C HIS A 51 7.90 -24.90 0.74
N SER A 52 7.75 -26.22 0.94
CA SER A 52 8.83 -27.10 1.40
C SER A 52 10.05 -27.14 0.44
N GLY A 53 9.84 -26.85 -0.85
CA GLY A 53 10.91 -26.81 -1.86
C GLY A 53 11.66 -25.48 -1.95
N HIS A 54 11.35 -24.49 -1.09
CA HIS A 54 11.97 -23.17 -1.13
C HIS A 54 13.02 -22.98 -0.03
N ARG A 55 13.88 -21.97 -0.22
CA ARG A 55 14.91 -21.60 0.76
C ARG A 55 14.33 -20.93 2.00
N THR A 56 13.25 -20.20 1.85
CA THR A 56 12.61 -19.44 2.93
C THR A 56 11.27 -20.08 3.31
N HIS A 57 10.88 -19.94 4.58
CA HIS A 57 9.68 -20.56 5.13
C HIS A 57 8.85 -19.57 5.96
N VAL A 58 9.07 -18.27 5.77
CA VAL A 58 8.38 -17.21 6.49
C VAL A 58 7.64 -16.28 5.55
N ALA A 59 6.48 -15.82 5.98
CA ALA A 59 5.68 -14.77 5.35
C ALA A 59 4.75 -14.16 6.40
N ALA A 60 4.11 -13.05 6.08
CA ALA A 60 3.08 -12.46 6.92
C ALA A 60 1.72 -12.71 6.27
N GLN A 61 0.99 -13.72 6.74
CA GLN A 61 -0.33 -14.07 6.22
C GLN A 61 -1.46 -13.51 7.08
N VAL A 62 -2.60 -13.25 6.45
CA VAL A 62 -3.85 -12.87 7.11
C VAL A 62 -4.54 -14.12 7.64
N ASP A 63 -5.05 -14.06 8.87
CA ASP A 63 -5.89 -15.14 9.42
C ASP A 63 -7.27 -15.14 8.75
N LEU A 64 -7.51 -16.12 7.88
CA LEU A 64 -8.79 -16.30 7.21
C LEU A 64 -9.88 -16.90 8.12
N ALA A 65 -9.52 -17.47 9.28
CA ALA A 65 -10.52 -17.94 10.24
C ALA A 65 -11.27 -16.77 10.91
N ALA A 66 -10.63 -15.60 10.96
CA ALA A 66 -11.22 -14.35 11.45
C ALA A 66 -11.93 -13.53 10.36
N GLU A 67 -12.12 -14.08 9.16
CA GLU A 67 -12.75 -13.38 8.04
C GLU A 67 -14.21 -12.98 8.38
N PRO A 68 -14.58 -11.70 8.23
CA PRO A 68 -15.97 -11.27 8.42
C PRO A 68 -16.95 -11.97 7.47
N GLU A 69 -18.16 -12.20 7.93
CA GLU A 69 -19.21 -12.82 7.11
C GLU A 69 -19.55 -11.97 5.86
N GLY A 70 -20.04 -12.64 4.82
CA GLY A 70 -20.55 -11.98 3.60
C GLY A 70 -19.49 -11.48 2.63
N LEU A 71 -18.23 -11.96 2.72
CA LEU A 71 -17.14 -11.58 1.82
C LEU A 71 -16.92 -12.56 0.64
N ARG A 72 -17.81 -13.53 0.41
CA ARG A 72 -17.59 -14.53 -0.66
C ARG A 72 -18.17 -14.14 -2.02
N GLY A 73 -18.76 -12.95 -2.13
CA GLY A 73 -19.50 -12.53 -3.31
C GLY A 73 -20.80 -13.35 -3.50
N LYS A 74 -21.69 -12.84 -4.34
CA LYS A 74 -23.00 -13.51 -4.60
C LYS A 74 -22.85 -14.92 -5.16
N ASP A 75 -21.78 -15.18 -5.89
CA ASP A 75 -21.51 -16.44 -6.59
C ASP A 75 -20.41 -17.29 -5.95
N GLY A 76 -19.84 -16.86 -4.81
CA GLY A 76 -18.73 -17.54 -4.15
C GLY A 76 -17.43 -17.57 -4.99
N ARG A 77 -17.27 -16.61 -5.92
CA ARG A 77 -16.18 -16.60 -6.91
C ARG A 77 -15.03 -15.65 -6.58
N TRP A 78 -15.13 -14.88 -5.51
CA TRP A 78 -14.10 -13.95 -5.13
C TRP A 78 -12.85 -14.68 -4.65
N SER A 79 -11.71 -14.28 -5.19
CA SER A 79 -10.39 -14.67 -4.69
C SER A 79 -10.13 -14.12 -3.29
N ILE A 80 -9.06 -14.56 -2.64
CA ILE A 80 -8.62 -14.00 -1.37
C ILE A 80 -8.34 -12.49 -1.53
N ALA A 81 -7.65 -12.10 -2.62
CA ALA A 81 -7.36 -10.70 -2.91
C ALA A 81 -8.64 -9.86 -3.09
N ASP A 82 -9.67 -10.38 -3.79
CA ASP A 82 -10.95 -9.69 -3.94
C ASP A 82 -11.63 -9.49 -2.59
N ARG A 83 -11.62 -10.50 -1.72
CA ARG A 83 -12.24 -10.46 -0.39
C ARG A 83 -11.53 -9.44 0.52
N PHE A 84 -10.21 -9.40 0.47
CA PHE A 84 -9.44 -8.39 1.19
C PHE A 84 -9.77 -6.97 0.70
N ALA A 85 -9.81 -6.75 -0.63
CA ALA A 85 -10.17 -5.47 -1.23
C ALA A 85 -11.55 -5.00 -0.80
N VAL A 86 -12.55 -5.88 -0.88
CA VAL A 86 -13.93 -5.56 -0.50
C VAL A 86 -14.05 -5.26 0.99
N ALA A 87 -13.41 -6.04 1.85
CA ALA A 87 -13.43 -5.80 3.29
C ALA A 87 -12.84 -4.43 3.64
N ALA A 88 -11.65 -4.11 3.11
CA ALA A 88 -11.01 -2.82 3.33
C ALA A 88 -11.88 -1.67 2.77
N ALA A 89 -12.45 -1.82 1.58
CA ALA A 89 -13.29 -0.79 0.98
C ALA A 89 -14.60 -0.57 1.74
N ARG A 90 -15.27 -1.64 2.23
CA ARG A 90 -16.46 -1.52 3.09
C ARG A 90 -16.16 -0.75 4.37
N GLU A 91 -15.05 -1.05 5.03
CA GLU A 91 -14.62 -0.32 6.24
C GLU A 91 -14.35 1.15 5.92
N ALA A 92 -13.60 1.44 4.86
CA ALA A 92 -13.29 2.81 4.45
C ALA A 92 -14.56 3.62 4.17
N VAL A 93 -15.52 3.07 3.43
CA VAL A 93 -16.80 3.70 3.10
C VAL A 93 -17.66 3.91 4.35
N ALA A 94 -17.70 2.93 5.25
CA ALA A 94 -18.42 3.04 6.52
C ALA A 94 -17.84 4.14 7.40
N ARG A 95 -16.51 4.21 7.54
CA ARG A 95 -15.81 5.26 8.31
C ARG A 95 -15.97 6.66 7.67
N ALA A 96 -16.08 6.72 6.33
CA ALA A 96 -16.41 7.94 5.63
C ALA A 96 -17.86 8.39 5.81
N ALA A 97 -18.73 7.55 6.37
CA ALA A 97 -20.17 7.76 6.45
C ALA A 97 -20.78 8.13 5.07
N LEU A 98 -20.35 7.40 4.03
CA LEU A 98 -20.81 7.63 2.66
C LEU A 98 -21.95 6.67 2.30
N ASP A 99 -22.99 7.23 1.68
CA ASP A 99 -24.00 6.46 0.98
C ASP A 99 -23.60 6.37 -0.50
N THR A 100 -22.98 5.26 -0.89
CA THR A 100 -22.48 5.04 -2.26
C THR A 100 -23.62 5.05 -3.28
N GLY A 101 -24.82 4.62 -2.89
CA GLY A 101 -26.01 4.67 -3.75
C GLY A 101 -26.43 6.10 -4.14
N ARG A 102 -26.11 7.09 -3.30
CA ARG A 102 -26.37 8.51 -3.58
C ARG A 102 -25.26 9.21 -4.35
N CYS A 103 -24.05 8.64 -4.37
CA CYS A 103 -22.91 9.22 -5.09
C CYS A 103 -22.95 8.91 -6.61
N GLY A 104 -23.79 7.94 -7.03
CA GLY A 104 -24.07 7.66 -8.43
C GLY A 104 -22.85 7.36 -9.29
N GLY A 105 -22.91 7.72 -10.57
CA GLY A 105 -21.85 7.49 -11.57
C GLY A 105 -20.60 8.35 -11.39
N ARG A 106 -20.52 9.19 -10.36
CA ARG A 106 -19.36 10.06 -10.07
C ARG A 106 -18.51 9.53 -8.90
N THR A 107 -18.70 8.28 -8.49
CA THR A 107 -17.80 7.57 -7.59
C THR A 107 -16.93 6.63 -8.40
N GLY A 108 -15.62 6.84 -8.38
CA GLY A 108 -14.63 5.99 -9.06
C GLY A 108 -13.95 5.01 -8.11
N VAL A 109 -13.39 3.92 -8.67
CA VAL A 109 -12.57 2.92 -7.98
C VAL A 109 -11.20 2.87 -8.64
N TYR A 110 -10.13 3.06 -7.86
CA TYR A 110 -8.74 3.05 -8.31
C TYR A 110 -7.95 2.08 -7.44
N PHE A 111 -7.61 0.90 -7.95
CA PHE A 111 -6.98 -0.14 -7.13
C PHE A 111 -5.66 -0.62 -7.72
N GLY A 112 -4.65 -0.73 -6.84
CA GLY A 112 -3.35 -1.32 -7.15
C GLY A 112 -3.30 -2.80 -6.82
N THR A 113 -2.69 -3.60 -7.69
CA THR A 113 -2.45 -5.02 -7.47
C THR A 113 -1.29 -5.51 -8.34
N SER A 114 -0.60 -6.54 -7.87
CA SER A 114 0.43 -7.23 -8.66
C SER A 114 -0.05 -8.58 -9.18
N THR A 115 -0.88 -9.29 -8.43
CA THR A 115 -1.18 -10.71 -8.69
C THR A 115 -2.67 -11.04 -8.77
N GLY A 116 -3.54 -10.18 -8.24
CA GLY A 116 -4.98 -10.47 -8.21
C GLY A 116 -5.29 -11.86 -7.64
N GLY A 117 -6.14 -12.63 -8.31
CA GLY A 117 -6.56 -14.00 -7.94
C GLY A 117 -5.59 -15.11 -8.36
N MET A 118 -4.28 -14.86 -8.29
CA MET A 118 -3.27 -15.82 -8.75
C MET A 118 -3.29 -17.13 -7.97
N LEU A 119 -3.47 -17.10 -6.65
CA LEU A 119 -3.47 -18.31 -5.81
C LEU A 119 -4.58 -19.29 -6.20
N GLU A 120 -5.77 -18.79 -6.48
CA GLU A 120 -6.92 -19.58 -6.93
C GLU A 120 -6.65 -20.17 -8.30
N THR A 121 -6.04 -19.40 -9.20
CA THR A 121 -5.64 -19.86 -10.53
C THR A 121 -4.60 -20.97 -10.46
N GLU A 122 -3.58 -20.82 -9.64
CA GLU A 122 -2.53 -21.85 -9.41
C GLU A 122 -3.13 -23.13 -8.84
N THR A 123 -4.05 -23.00 -7.89
CA THR A 123 -4.74 -24.14 -7.28
C THR A 123 -5.63 -24.86 -8.29
N TRP A 124 -6.32 -24.10 -9.14
CA TRP A 124 -7.09 -24.65 -10.26
C TRP A 124 -6.19 -25.37 -11.25
N PHE A 125 -5.04 -24.78 -11.61
CA PHE A 125 -4.09 -25.38 -12.55
C PHE A 125 -3.49 -26.67 -12.01
N GLN A 126 -3.14 -26.73 -10.73
CA GLN A 126 -2.68 -27.98 -10.09
C GLN A 126 -3.77 -29.06 -10.13
N ALA A 127 -5.02 -28.72 -9.86
CA ALA A 127 -6.14 -29.65 -9.96
C ALA A 127 -6.33 -30.13 -11.42
N LEU A 128 -6.16 -29.26 -12.42
CA LEU A 128 -6.22 -29.63 -13.83
C LEU A 128 -5.10 -30.62 -14.20
N LEU A 129 -3.84 -30.35 -13.78
CA LEU A 129 -2.71 -31.25 -14.03
C LEU A 129 -2.93 -32.64 -13.38
N ALA A 130 -3.55 -32.70 -12.21
CA ALA A 130 -3.89 -33.96 -11.56
C ALA A 130 -4.87 -34.81 -12.39
N THR A 131 -5.68 -34.21 -13.28
CA THR A 131 -6.58 -34.96 -14.16
C THR A 131 -5.85 -35.71 -15.29
N ALA A 132 -4.65 -35.23 -15.67
CA ALA A 132 -3.82 -35.91 -16.68
C ALA A 132 -3.43 -37.33 -16.26
N THR A 133 -3.49 -37.63 -14.96
CA THR A 133 -3.25 -38.98 -14.42
C THR A 133 -4.49 -39.89 -14.46
N GLY A 134 -5.63 -39.41 -14.98
CA GLY A 134 -6.90 -40.14 -15.08
C GLY A 134 -7.61 -40.42 -13.76
N ARG A 135 -7.18 -39.79 -12.64
CA ARG A 135 -7.72 -40.05 -11.30
C ARG A 135 -8.88 -39.15 -10.90
N THR A 136 -9.05 -37.99 -11.54
CA THR A 136 -10.05 -36.98 -11.18
C THR A 136 -10.72 -36.37 -12.40
N LYS A 137 -11.92 -35.77 -12.20
CA LYS A 137 -12.60 -34.98 -13.25
C LYS A 137 -11.94 -33.60 -13.37
N PRO A 138 -11.95 -32.96 -14.56
CA PRO A 138 -11.47 -31.60 -14.71
C PRO A 138 -12.18 -30.62 -13.75
N PRO A 139 -11.44 -29.70 -13.12
CA PRO A 139 -12.05 -28.71 -12.23
C PRO A 139 -12.92 -27.73 -13.05
N GLY A 140 -13.97 -27.21 -12.42
CA GLY A 140 -14.81 -26.18 -13.01
C GLY A 140 -14.00 -24.87 -13.21
N LEU A 141 -14.41 -24.02 -14.17
CA LEU A 141 -13.71 -22.77 -14.51
C LEU A 141 -13.98 -21.62 -13.54
N SER A 142 -14.85 -21.79 -12.56
CA SER A 142 -15.26 -20.75 -11.63
C SER A 142 -14.09 -20.02 -10.92
N PRO A 143 -13.02 -20.71 -10.46
CA PRO A 143 -11.89 -20.02 -9.82
C PRO A 143 -11.13 -19.07 -10.74
N LEU A 144 -11.22 -19.27 -12.05
CA LEU A 144 -10.56 -18.39 -13.04
C LEU A 144 -11.29 -17.05 -13.23
N ALA A 145 -12.47 -16.88 -12.66
CA ALA A 145 -13.24 -15.63 -12.75
C ALA A 145 -12.54 -14.45 -12.07
N SER A 146 -11.64 -14.71 -11.12
CA SER A 146 -10.86 -13.70 -10.40
C SER A 146 -9.38 -13.67 -10.80
N GLN A 147 -9.02 -14.25 -11.95
CA GLN A 147 -7.62 -14.35 -12.37
C GLN A 147 -7.01 -13.00 -12.77
N GLN A 148 -7.80 -12.13 -13.36
CA GLN A 148 -7.29 -10.87 -13.90
C GLN A 148 -6.97 -9.87 -12.79
N ASN A 149 -5.93 -9.05 -12.99
CA ASN A 149 -5.50 -8.05 -12.01
C ASN A 149 -6.58 -6.99 -11.70
N ASN A 150 -7.54 -6.74 -12.61
CA ASN A 150 -8.64 -5.81 -12.35
C ASN A 150 -9.70 -6.36 -11.36
N CYS A 151 -9.70 -7.66 -11.08
CA CYS A 151 -10.76 -8.28 -10.27
C CYS A 151 -10.93 -7.68 -8.86
N PRO A 152 -9.89 -7.35 -8.09
CA PRO A 152 -10.08 -6.70 -6.79
C PRO A 152 -10.82 -5.36 -6.88
N GLY A 153 -10.46 -4.50 -7.84
CA GLY A 153 -11.16 -3.23 -8.07
C GLY A 153 -12.59 -3.43 -8.56
N ASP A 154 -12.80 -4.37 -9.47
CA ASP A 154 -14.14 -4.74 -9.97
C ASP A 154 -15.03 -5.31 -8.87
N ALA A 155 -14.47 -6.13 -7.97
CA ALA A 155 -15.19 -6.68 -6.82
C ALA A 155 -15.67 -5.56 -5.88
N VAL A 156 -14.79 -4.59 -5.60
CA VAL A 156 -15.14 -3.39 -4.82
C VAL A 156 -16.27 -2.61 -5.49
N ALA A 157 -16.13 -2.33 -6.79
CA ALA A 157 -17.15 -1.56 -7.52
C ALA A 157 -18.52 -2.26 -7.53
N ARG A 158 -18.53 -3.58 -7.75
CA ARG A 158 -19.78 -4.39 -7.75
C ARG A 158 -20.39 -4.48 -6.37
N ASP A 159 -19.58 -4.66 -5.33
CA ASP A 159 -20.06 -4.81 -3.96
C ASP A 159 -20.70 -3.52 -3.44
N LEU A 160 -20.05 -2.39 -3.71
CA LEU A 160 -20.51 -1.08 -3.26
C LEU A 160 -21.55 -0.44 -4.21
N GLY A 161 -21.82 -1.07 -5.35
CA GLY A 161 -22.81 -0.57 -6.32
C GLY A 161 -22.42 0.78 -6.96
N VAL A 162 -21.10 1.06 -7.10
CA VAL A 162 -20.63 2.30 -7.71
C VAL A 162 -20.54 2.17 -9.22
N GLY A 163 -20.88 3.25 -9.93
CA GLY A 163 -21.02 3.24 -11.39
C GLY A 163 -20.09 4.18 -12.14
N GLY A 164 -19.09 4.74 -11.46
CA GLY A 164 -18.07 5.59 -12.08
C GLY A 164 -16.91 4.77 -12.69
N PRO A 165 -15.80 5.43 -13.05
CA PRO A 165 -14.64 4.74 -13.61
C PRO A 165 -14.05 3.74 -12.63
N VAL A 166 -13.66 2.56 -13.15
CA VAL A 166 -12.92 1.53 -12.43
C VAL A 166 -11.58 1.36 -13.11
N GLN A 167 -10.50 1.66 -12.40
CA GLN A 167 -9.14 1.57 -12.92
C GLN A 167 -8.28 0.66 -12.06
N THR A 168 -7.47 -0.15 -12.71
CA THR A 168 -6.47 -0.98 -12.06
C THR A 168 -5.08 -0.54 -12.46
N ILE A 169 -4.24 -0.31 -11.45
CA ILE A 169 -2.84 0.06 -11.62
C ILE A 169 -2.00 -1.17 -11.27
N SER A 170 -1.13 -1.59 -12.21
CA SER A 170 -0.24 -2.73 -12.00
C SER A 170 1.19 -2.34 -12.36
N THR A 171 1.90 -1.80 -11.38
CA THR A 171 3.30 -1.32 -11.45
C THR A 171 4.13 -1.97 -10.37
N ALA A 172 3.96 -3.29 -10.21
CA ALA A 172 4.57 -4.10 -9.15
C ALA A 172 4.36 -3.46 -7.76
N CYS A 173 5.42 -3.28 -6.97
CA CYS A 173 5.31 -2.82 -5.57
C CYS A 173 4.78 -1.38 -5.41
N ALA A 174 4.80 -0.56 -6.46
CA ALA A 174 4.30 0.82 -6.43
C ALA A 174 2.81 0.94 -6.79
N SER A 175 2.14 -0.16 -7.17
CA SER A 175 0.76 -0.15 -7.70
C SER A 175 -0.23 0.58 -6.79
N GLY A 176 -0.25 0.27 -5.50
CA GLY A 176 -1.17 0.88 -4.53
C GLY A 176 -0.91 2.37 -4.30
N ALA A 177 0.36 2.77 -4.23
CA ALA A 177 0.71 4.18 -4.10
C ALA A 177 0.33 4.97 -5.36
N MET A 178 0.59 4.42 -6.54
CA MET A 178 0.18 5.05 -7.81
C MET A 178 -1.34 5.10 -7.95
N ALA A 179 -2.08 4.07 -7.48
CA ALA A 179 -3.54 4.10 -7.47
C ALA A 179 -4.09 5.24 -6.61
N VAL A 180 -3.47 5.48 -5.42
CA VAL A 180 -3.82 6.64 -4.59
C VAL A 180 -3.49 7.94 -5.29
N GLY A 181 -2.33 8.04 -5.96
CA GLY A 181 -1.93 9.21 -6.75
C GLY A 181 -2.92 9.53 -7.88
N GLU A 182 -3.32 8.53 -8.68
CA GLU A 182 -4.31 8.68 -9.74
C GLU A 182 -5.68 9.12 -9.19
N ALA A 183 -6.10 8.56 -8.06
CA ALA A 183 -7.34 8.95 -7.39
C ALA A 183 -7.30 10.41 -6.90
N ILE A 184 -6.16 10.88 -6.38
CA ILE A 184 -5.96 12.30 -6.01
C ILE A 184 -6.16 13.19 -7.24
N LEU A 185 -5.55 12.84 -8.37
CA LEU A 185 -5.65 13.59 -9.61
C LEU A 185 -7.10 13.61 -10.16
N ALA A 186 -7.77 12.46 -10.14
CA ALA A 186 -9.17 12.36 -10.61
C ALA A 186 -10.12 13.23 -9.78
N VAL A 187 -9.95 13.28 -8.45
CA VAL A 187 -10.72 14.16 -7.56
C VAL A 187 -10.38 15.63 -7.82
N ARG A 188 -9.11 16.00 -7.94
CA ARG A 188 -8.68 17.38 -8.21
C ARG A 188 -9.20 17.93 -9.52
N ARG A 189 -9.20 17.12 -10.58
CA ARG A 189 -9.71 17.46 -11.90
C ARG A 189 -11.23 17.45 -11.98
N GLY A 190 -11.92 17.02 -10.92
CA GLY A 190 -13.38 16.90 -10.91
C GLY A 190 -13.91 15.81 -11.83
N GLU A 191 -13.08 14.82 -12.20
CA GLU A 191 -13.49 13.64 -12.97
C GLU A 191 -14.43 12.77 -12.15
N VAL A 192 -14.18 12.69 -10.84
CA VAL A 192 -15.04 12.03 -9.84
C VAL A 192 -15.29 12.95 -8.65
N ASP A 193 -16.43 12.74 -7.98
CA ASP A 193 -16.76 13.44 -6.73
C ASP A 193 -16.26 12.68 -5.50
N VAL A 194 -16.11 11.36 -5.64
CA VAL A 194 -15.55 10.45 -4.64
C VAL A 194 -14.66 9.43 -5.35
N ALA A 195 -13.49 9.19 -4.82
CA ALA A 195 -12.66 8.07 -5.23
C ALA A 195 -12.49 7.07 -4.07
N ILE A 196 -12.77 5.80 -4.33
CA ILE A 196 -12.41 4.68 -3.46
C ILE A 196 -11.12 4.14 -4.05
N THR A 197 -10.02 4.28 -3.33
CA THR A 197 -8.71 3.91 -3.83
C THR A 197 -7.96 3.02 -2.84
N GLY A 198 -7.01 2.25 -3.34
CA GLY A 198 -6.25 1.37 -2.47
C GLY A 198 -5.44 0.33 -3.21
N GLY A 199 -5.29 -0.82 -2.59
CA GLY A 199 -4.63 -1.97 -3.20
C GLY A 199 -4.91 -3.27 -2.46
N SER A 200 -4.75 -4.39 -3.17
CA SER A 200 -4.97 -5.72 -2.59
C SER A 200 -4.14 -6.77 -3.31
N ASP A 201 -3.44 -7.59 -2.55
CA ASP A 201 -2.76 -8.79 -3.03
C ASP A 201 -2.82 -9.90 -1.98
N SER A 202 -2.88 -11.14 -2.43
CA SER A 202 -2.74 -12.33 -1.59
C SER A 202 -1.41 -13.03 -1.83
N LEU A 203 -0.93 -13.78 -0.85
CA LEU A 203 0.20 -14.69 -1.03
C LEU A 203 -0.12 -15.73 -2.11
N CYS A 204 0.81 -15.94 -3.04
CA CYS A 204 0.70 -16.97 -4.06
C CYS A 204 2.05 -17.65 -4.33
N ARG A 205 1.98 -18.85 -4.90
CA ARG A 205 3.18 -19.68 -5.16
C ARG A 205 4.12 -19.03 -6.17
N LEU A 206 3.56 -18.41 -7.21
CA LEU A 206 4.34 -17.78 -8.27
C LEU A 206 5.27 -16.70 -7.73
N THR A 207 4.73 -15.76 -6.96
CA THR A 207 5.55 -14.68 -6.40
C THR A 207 6.52 -15.21 -5.36
N TYR A 208 6.08 -16.13 -4.50
CA TYR A 208 6.96 -16.73 -3.49
C TYR A 208 8.14 -17.47 -4.15
N ALA A 209 7.88 -18.29 -5.16
CA ALA A 209 8.90 -19.00 -5.92
C ALA A 209 9.82 -18.03 -6.68
N GLY A 210 9.24 -17.00 -7.32
CA GLY A 210 9.99 -16.00 -8.06
C GLY A 210 10.98 -15.23 -7.19
N PHE A 211 10.54 -14.71 -6.04
CA PHE A 211 11.41 -14.00 -5.11
C PHE A 211 12.47 -14.92 -4.46
N ASN A 212 12.15 -16.20 -4.21
CA ASN A 212 13.13 -17.20 -3.77
C ASN A 212 14.18 -17.46 -4.85
N ALA A 213 13.76 -17.62 -6.12
CA ALA A 213 14.68 -17.85 -7.24
C ALA A 213 15.61 -16.65 -7.48
N LEU A 214 15.12 -15.43 -7.29
CA LEU A 214 15.90 -14.19 -7.35
C LEU A 214 16.79 -13.98 -6.13
N ARG A 215 16.67 -14.82 -5.10
CA ARG A 215 17.35 -14.65 -3.81
C ARG A 215 17.10 -13.26 -3.17
N ALA A 216 15.91 -12.70 -3.41
CA ALA A 216 15.51 -11.40 -2.90
C ALA A 216 14.81 -11.48 -1.53
N VAL A 217 14.49 -12.69 -1.04
CA VAL A 217 13.85 -12.93 0.27
C VAL A 217 14.87 -13.36 1.31
N ASP A 218 14.66 -12.89 2.56
CA ASP A 218 15.43 -13.30 3.73
C ASP A 218 14.87 -14.60 4.32
N GLU A 219 15.72 -15.43 4.92
CA GLU A 219 15.30 -16.62 5.68
C GLU A 219 14.72 -16.26 7.05
N GLN A 220 15.03 -15.07 7.53
CA GLN A 220 14.48 -14.47 8.75
C GLN A 220 13.51 -13.35 8.39
N PRO A 221 12.71 -12.85 9.33
CA PRO A 221 11.92 -11.64 9.12
C PRO A 221 12.77 -10.48 8.58
N CYS A 222 12.28 -9.78 7.57
CA CYS A 222 13.04 -8.71 6.94
C CYS A 222 13.36 -7.58 7.92
N ARG A 223 14.56 -7.01 7.75
CA ARG A 223 15.14 -6.00 8.65
C ARG A 223 15.57 -4.75 7.89
N PRO A 224 14.62 -3.92 7.43
CA PRO A 224 14.92 -2.72 6.65
C PRO A 224 15.97 -1.84 7.32
N PHE A 225 16.93 -1.37 6.53
CA PHE A 225 17.98 -0.46 6.94
C PHE A 225 18.96 -1.00 8.02
N ARG A 226 18.87 -2.27 8.37
CA ARG A 226 19.78 -2.90 9.36
C ARG A 226 21.04 -3.43 8.67
N ARG A 227 22.12 -3.56 9.46
CA ARG A 227 23.43 -4.04 8.96
C ARG A 227 23.37 -5.42 8.34
N ASP A 228 22.60 -6.31 8.96
CA ASP A 228 22.46 -7.72 8.62
C ASP A 228 21.23 -8.03 7.76
N ARG A 229 20.65 -7.00 7.09
CA ARG A 229 19.54 -7.20 6.15
C ARG A 229 19.99 -8.08 4.98
N ALA A 230 19.19 -9.06 4.62
CA ALA A 230 19.52 -10.03 3.57
C ALA A 230 18.42 -10.22 2.52
N GLY A 231 17.30 -9.51 2.66
CA GLY A 231 16.17 -9.61 1.73
C GLY A 231 14.88 -9.14 2.34
N LEU A 232 13.83 -9.20 1.54
CA LEU A 232 12.46 -8.90 1.97
C LEU A 232 11.78 -10.14 2.56
N SER A 233 10.66 -9.95 3.22
CA SER A 233 9.69 -11.01 3.52
C SER A 233 8.37 -10.67 2.84
N LEU A 234 7.68 -11.66 2.27
CA LEU A 234 6.38 -11.45 1.64
C LEU A 234 5.27 -11.35 2.69
N GLY A 235 4.23 -10.61 2.34
CA GLY A 235 2.99 -10.50 3.11
C GLY A 235 1.78 -10.39 2.19
N GLU A 236 0.59 -10.41 2.77
CA GLU A 236 -0.68 -10.26 2.06
C GLU A 236 -1.63 -9.32 2.80
N GLY A 237 -2.60 -8.76 2.09
CA GLY A 237 -3.62 -7.91 2.66
C GLY A 237 -4.11 -6.85 1.68
N ALA A 238 -4.90 -5.91 2.20
CA ALA A 238 -5.44 -4.79 1.45
C ALA A 238 -5.53 -3.54 2.31
N ALA A 239 -5.51 -2.40 1.64
CA ALA A 239 -5.91 -1.14 2.24
C ALA A 239 -6.79 -0.36 1.27
N ALA A 240 -7.72 0.42 1.82
CA ALA A 240 -8.57 1.32 1.05
C ALA A 240 -8.69 2.68 1.72
N LEU A 241 -8.76 3.71 0.89
CA LEU A 241 -8.99 5.09 1.28
C LEU A 241 -10.21 5.63 0.51
N VAL A 242 -10.96 6.50 1.15
CA VAL A 242 -11.99 7.32 0.49
C VAL A 242 -11.47 8.73 0.36
N LEU A 243 -11.42 9.22 -0.88
CA LEU A 243 -10.96 10.55 -1.23
C LEU A 243 -12.12 11.36 -1.81
N GLU A 244 -12.23 12.62 -1.41
CA GLU A 244 -13.21 13.57 -1.95
C GLU A 244 -12.70 15.02 -1.83
N PRO A 245 -13.25 15.99 -2.58
CA PRO A 245 -12.92 17.39 -2.39
C PRO A 245 -13.18 17.82 -0.94
N LEU A 246 -12.24 18.56 -0.35
CA LEU A 246 -12.33 18.99 1.06
C LEU A 246 -13.59 19.80 1.35
N ASP A 247 -13.95 20.72 0.47
CA ASP A 247 -15.15 21.55 0.59
C ASP A 247 -16.43 20.70 0.63
N ARG A 248 -16.50 19.66 -0.21
CA ARG A 248 -17.60 18.69 -0.22
C ARG A 248 -17.63 17.88 1.08
N ALA A 249 -16.49 17.39 1.53
CA ALA A 249 -16.39 16.63 2.77
C ALA A 249 -16.91 17.44 3.97
N LEU A 250 -16.46 18.69 4.08
CA LEU A 250 -16.87 19.58 5.17
C LEU A 250 -18.36 19.94 5.05
N ALA A 251 -18.88 20.23 3.84
CA ALA A 251 -20.29 20.55 3.63
C ALA A 251 -21.26 19.43 4.05
N ARG A 252 -20.85 18.16 3.95
CA ARG A 252 -21.63 17.01 4.44
C ARG A 252 -21.37 16.63 5.91
N GLY A 253 -20.52 17.40 6.61
CA GLY A 253 -20.19 17.17 8.01
C GLY A 253 -19.16 16.06 8.24
N ALA A 254 -18.44 15.63 7.22
CA ALA A 254 -17.35 14.67 7.39
C ALA A 254 -16.19 15.28 8.18
N ARG A 255 -15.48 14.40 8.90
CA ARG A 255 -14.24 14.75 9.59
C ARG A 255 -13.08 14.08 8.86
N PRO A 256 -12.31 14.80 8.01
CA PRO A 256 -11.18 14.21 7.32
C PRO A 256 -10.14 13.65 8.29
N PHE A 257 -9.63 12.48 8.00
CA PHE A 257 -8.47 11.90 8.70
C PHE A 257 -7.19 12.69 8.39
N ALA A 258 -7.02 13.08 7.13
CA ALA A 258 -5.88 13.85 6.65
C ALA A 258 -6.25 14.52 5.31
N LEU A 259 -5.34 15.33 4.79
CA LEU A 259 -5.34 15.75 3.38
C LEU A 259 -4.34 14.89 2.61
N ALA A 260 -4.72 14.41 1.44
CA ALA A 260 -3.83 13.84 0.45
C ALA A 260 -3.25 15.00 -0.37
N SER A 261 -2.14 15.56 0.11
CA SER A 261 -1.64 16.86 -0.32
C SER A 261 -0.85 16.79 -1.62
N GLY A 262 -0.15 15.68 -1.89
CA GLY A 262 0.62 15.53 -3.11
C GLY A 262 0.91 14.08 -3.45
N GLY A 263 1.16 13.84 -4.73
CA GLY A 263 1.56 12.55 -5.25
C GLY A 263 2.35 12.71 -6.55
N ALA A 264 3.37 11.89 -6.71
CA ALA A 264 4.15 11.83 -7.94
C ALA A 264 4.70 10.43 -8.20
N ALA A 265 4.96 10.15 -9.45
CA ALA A 265 5.57 8.92 -9.91
C ALA A 265 6.74 9.23 -10.85
N SER A 266 7.71 8.31 -10.89
CA SER A 266 8.85 8.36 -11.79
C SER A 266 9.24 6.95 -12.24
N CYS A 267 10.22 6.85 -13.13
CA CYS A 267 10.79 5.58 -13.53
C CYS A 267 12.31 5.68 -13.60
N ASP A 268 13.02 4.73 -12.98
CA ASP A 268 14.51 4.66 -13.04
C ASP A 268 15.03 4.44 -14.46
N ALA A 269 14.27 3.72 -15.31
CA ALA A 269 14.68 3.30 -16.64
C ALA A 269 16.11 2.67 -16.67
N HIS A 270 16.47 1.95 -15.61
CA HIS A 270 17.83 1.46 -15.37
C HIS A 270 17.95 -0.06 -15.50
N HIS A 271 17.21 -0.84 -14.70
CA HIS A 271 17.30 -2.30 -14.67
C HIS A 271 15.97 -2.91 -14.21
N MET A 272 15.74 -4.20 -14.59
CA MET A 272 14.50 -4.94 -14.30
C MET A 272 14.22 -5.13 -12.80
N THR A 273 15.27 -5.35 -11.99
CA THR A 273 15.13 -5.70 -10.56
C THR A 273 16.02 -4.90 -9.62
N SER A 274 16.97 -4.12 -10.16
CA SER A 274 17.88 -3.31 -9.36
C SER A 274 17.52 -1.83 -9.49
N PRO A 275 17.33 -1.09 -8.39
CA PRO A 275 17.14 0.34 -8.44
C PRO A 275 18.41 1.05 -8.95
N HIS A 276 18.27 2.28 -9.40
CA HIS A 276 19.43 3.12 -9.67
C HIS A 276 20.20 3.36 -8.37
N SER A 277 21.51 3.07 -8.33
CA SER A 277 22.30 3.07 -7.09
C SER A 277 22.32 4.41 -6.35
N GLU A 278 22.19 5.52 -7.07
CA GLU A 278 22.10 6.88 -6.51
C GLU A 278 20.66 7.29 -6.18
N GLY A 279 19.68 6.40 -6.34
CA GLY A 279 18.28 6.66 -6.02
C GLY A 279 17.63 7.78 -6.85
N LEU A 280 18.10 8.00 -8.09
CA LEU A 280 17.68 9.18 -8.89
C LEU A 280 16.17 9.20 -9.14
N GLY A 281 15.58 8.08 -9.56
CA GLY A 281 14.14 8.00 -9.81
C GLY A 281 13.35 8.21 -8.52
N ALA A 282 13.74 7.56 -7.42
CA ALA A 282 13.10 7.76 -6.12
C ALA A 282 13.18 9.22 -5.66
N ALA A 283 14.34 9.88 -5.81
CA ALA A 283 14.49 11.29 -5.49
C ALA A 283 13.59 12.18 -6.36
N GLU A 284 13.42 11.84 -7.64
CA GLU A 284 12.52 12.57 -8.54
C GLU A 284 11.06 12.42 -8.13
N ALA A 285 10.61 11.20 -7.79
CA ALA A 285 9.26 10.97 -7.27
C ALA A 285 9.02 11.79 -5.98
N ILE A 286 9.98 11.81 -5.06
CA ILE A 286 9.86 12.58 -3.81
C ILE A 286 9.77 14.08 -4.11
N ARG A 287 10.66 14.63 -4.94
CA ARG A 287 10.63 16.07 -5.33
C ARG A 287 9.30 16.43 -6.01
N GLY A 288 8.83 15.55 -6.91
CA GLY A 288 7.56 15.75 -7.59
C GLY A 288 6.38 15.79 -6.63
N ALA A 289 6.33 14.88 -5.65
CA ALA A 289 5.27 14.84 -4.64
C ALA A 289 5.30 16.05 -3.70
N LEU A 290 6.49 16.52 -3.32
CA LEU A 290 6.66 17.75 -2.54
C LEU A 290 6.22 18.99 -3.33
N ALA A 291 6.60 19.09 -4.59
CA ALA A 291 6.20 20.18 -5.48
C ALA A 291 4.66 20.18 -5.70
N ASP A 292 4.05 19.00 -5.89
CA ASP A 292 2.59 18.85 -6.02
C ASP A 292 1.86 19.23 -4.72
N ALA A 293 2.47 18.99 -3.57
CA ALA A 293 1.96 19.42 -2.26
C ALA A 293 2.22 20.90 -1.95
N GLY A 294 3.09 21.58 -2.70
CA GLY A 294 3.53 22.93 -2.42
C GLY A 294 4.37 23.06 -1.15
N LEU A 295 5.14 22.02 -0.81
CA LEU A 295 5.94 21.94 0.42
C LEU A 295 7.44 21.95 0.12
N ASP A 296 8.19 22.62 1.02
CA ASP A 296 9.64 22.49 1.07
C ASP A 296 10.05 21.19 1.78
N PRO A 297 11.15 20.53 1.40
CA PRO A 297 11.65 19.35 2.11
C PRO A 297 11.79 19.52 3.62
N SER A 298 12.07 20.74 4.09
CA SER A 298 12.18 21.04 5.53
C SER A 298 10.86 20.91 6.31
N GLU A 299 9.71 20.88 5.64
CA GLU A 299 8.40 20.78 6.26
C GLU A 299 7.96 19.33 6.53
N ILE A 300 8.66 18.33 5.99
CA ILE A 300 8.34 16.92 6.24
C ILE A 300 8.83 16.49 7.63
N ASP A 301 7.93 15.97 8.44
CA ASP A 301 8.21 15.58 9.83
C ASP A 301 8.73 14.15 9.97
N PHE A 302 8.30 13.22 9.09
CA PHE A 302 8.79 11.86 9.04
C PHE A 302 8.52 11.19 7.68
N VAL A 303 9.19 10.06 7.45
CA VAL A 303 9.03 9.23 6.25
C VAL A 303 8.62 7.81 6.65
N ASN A 304 7.56 7.30 6.01
CA ASN A 304 7.30 5.87 5.93
C ASN A 304 7.93 5.36 4.63
N ALA A 305 9.09 4.76 4.76
CA ALA A 305 9.92 4.36 3.64
C ALA A 305 9.45 3.05 3.01
N HIS A 306 9.78 2.86 1.74
CA HIS A 306 9.60 1.57 1.08
C HIS A 306 10.32 0.46 1.84
N GLY A 307 11.58 0.66 2.22
CA GLY A 307 12.33 -0.14 3.20
C GLY A 307 12.04 -1.63 3.15
N THR A 308 12.56 -2.33 2.13
CA THR A 308 12.28 -3.76 1.93
C THR A 308 13.17 -4.68 2.76
N GLY A 309 14.30 -4.19 3.27
CA GLY A 309 15.36 -5.01 3.87
C GLY A 309 16.30 -5.63 2.82
N THR A 310 16.15 -5.30 1.54
CA THR A 310 17.14 -5.72 0.54
C THR A 310 18.31 -4.75 0.51
N PRO A 311 19.55 -5.25 0.37
CA PRO A 311 20.74 -4.39 0.38
C PRO A 311 20.69 -3.25 -0.63
N LEU A 312 20.24 -3.53 -1.86
CA LEU A 312 20.25 -2.54 -2.95
C LEU A 312 19.14 -1.49 -2.80
N ASN A 313 17.91 -1.92 -2.45
CA ASN A 313 16.80 -0.99 -2.30
C ASN A 313 17.07 0.00 -1.17
N ASP A 314 17.44 -0.50 0.01
CA ASP A 314 17.60 0.36 1.18
C ASP A 314 18.74 1.36 1.00
N ALA A 315 19.80 0.98 0.30
CA ALA A 315 20.90 1.89 -0.03
C ALA A 315 20.46 2.97 -1.03
N ALA A 316 19.74 2.59 -2.10
CA ALA A 316 19.24 3.54 -3.10
C ALA A 316 18.21 4.50 -2.51
N GLU A 317 17.32 4.01 -1.64
CA GLU A 317 16.33 4.85 -0.96
C GLU A 317 17.00 5.84 0.00
N CYS A 318 18.01 5.41 0.76
CA CYS A 318 18.80 6.33 1.57
C CYS A 318 19.49 7.39 0.72
N ALA A 319 20.08 7.03 -0.42
CA ALA A 319 20.69 7.99 -1.35
C ALA A 319 19.66 9.00 -1.85
N ALA A 320 18.44 8.56 -2.18
CA ALA A 320 17.34 9.44 -2.59
C ALA A 320 16.94 10.42 -1.46
N LEU A 321 16.81 9.93 -0.22
CA LEU A 321 16.50 10.77 0.93
C LEU A 321 17.60 11.83 1.17
N VAL A 322 18.87 11.45 1.06
CA VAL A 322 19.99 12.40 1.16
C VAL A 322 19.95 13.42 0.03
N ALA A 323 19.67 13.00 -1.20
CA ALA A 323 19.61 13.88 -2.37
C ALA A 323 18.49 14.93 -2.28
N VAL A 324 17.39 14.60 -1.55
CA VAL A 324 16.25 15.52 -1.38
C VAL A 324 16.37 16.37 -0.12
N PHE A 325 16.71 15.74 1.02
CA PHE A 325 16.66 16.38 2.34
C PHE A 325 18.02 16.93 2.78
N GLY A 326 19.11 16.65 2.05
CA GLY A 326 20.46 17.12 2.37
C GLY A 326 20.89 16.69 3.78
N GLY A 327 21.49 17.60 4.51
CA GLY A 327 21.95 17.35 5.88
C GLY A 327 20.82 16.95 6.85
N ARG A 328 19.58 17.34 6.56
CA ARG A 328 18.41 16.99 7.40
C ARG A 328 18.04 15.50 7.30
N ALA A 329 18.50 14.79 6.28
CA ALA A 329 18.22 13.34 6.13
C ALA A 329 18.68 12.53 7.36
N THR A 330 19.70 12.96 8.10
CA THR A 330 20.19 12.28 9.31
C THR A 330 19.30 12.49 10.54
N GLU A 331 18.47 13.52 10.55
CA GLU A 331 17.59 13.89 11.66
C GLU A 331 16.14 13.45 11.42
N LEU A 332 15.78 13.27 10.14
CA LEU A 332 14.44 12.92 9.70
C LEU A 332 14.07 11.52 10.18
N PRO A 333 13.02 11.37 11.01
CA PRO A 333 12.56 10.06 11.45
C PRO A 333 12.08 9.22 10.26
N VAL A 334 12.59 7.99 10.17
CA VAL A 334 12.21 7.02 9.14
C VAL A 334 11.74 5.73 9.77
N THR A 335 10.64 5.22 9.27
CA THR A 335 10.10 3.89 9.60
C THR A 335 9.81 3.11 8.33
N SER A 336 9.57 1.80 8.45
CA SER A 336 9.06 0.96 7.37
C SER A 336 8.06 -0.05 7.94
N THR A 337 6.86 -0.03 7.40
CA THR A 337 5.78 -0.95 7.77
C THR A 337 6.13 -2.41 7.45
N LYS A 338 6.97 -2.64 6.44
CA LYS A 338 7.33 -3.98 5.95
C LYS A 338 8.06 -4.84 6.97
N SER A 339 8.79 -4.25 7.91
CA SER A 339 9.41 -5.01 9.02
C SER A 339 8.39 -5.70 9.93
N LEU A 340 7.15 -5.25 9.89
CA LEU A 340 6.05 -5.72 10.74
C LEU A 340 5.10 -6.64 9.98
N THR A 341 4.71 -6.24 8.76
CA THR A 341 3.67 -6.89 7.95
C THR A 341 4.19 -7.69 6.78
N GLY A 342 5.51 -7.68 6.53
CA GLY A 342 6.05 -8.13 5.25
C GLY A 342 5.70 -7.18 4.10
N HIS A 343 6.15 -7.52 2.93
CA HIS A 343 5.90 -6.79 1.69
C HIS A 343 4.62 -7.28 1.03
N LEU A 344 3.56 -6.47 1.04
CA LEU A 344 2.25 -6.81 0.50
C LEU A 344 2.16 -6.61 -1.03
N LEU A 345 3.26 -6.64 -1.73
CA LEU A 345 3.34 -6.50 -3.20
C LEU A 345 2.64 -5.23 -3.69
N GLY A 346 1.70 -5.35 -4.63
CA GLY A 346 0.99 -4.21 -5.18
C GLY A 346 0.09 -3.47 -4.20
N SER A 347 -0.33 -4.09 -3.11
CA SER A 347 -1.10 -3.40 -2.06
C SER A 347 -0.23 -2.63 -1.06
N ALA A 348 1.09 -2.85 -1.05
CA ALA A 348 1.99 -2.29 -0.04
C ALA A 348 1.87 -0.77 0.09
N GLY A 349 1.96 -0.04 -1.02
CA GLY A 349 1.93 1.43 -0.99
C GLY A 349 0.61 2.02 -0.46
N ALA A 350 -0.51 1.33 -0.67
CA ALA A 350 -1.80 1.75 -0.10
C ALA A 350 -1.86 1.49 1.41
N LEU A 351 -1.35 0.35 1.88
CA LEU A 351 -1.24 0.05 3.31
C LEU A 351 -0.32 1.06 4.02
N GLU A 352 0.79 1.39 3.41
CA GLU A 352 1.77 2.37 3.90
C GLU A 352 1.20 3.79 3.92
N ALA A 353 0.36 4.16 2.95
CA ALA A 353 -0.39 5.40 2.97
C ALA A 353 -1.32 5.47 4.21
N VAL A 354 -2.08 4.41 4.49
CA VAL A 354 -2.92 4.33 5.69
C VAL A 354 -2.08 4.40 6.96
N ALA A 355 -0.97 3.65 7.05
CA ALA A 355 -0.05 3.69 8.20
C ALA A 355 0.50 5.11 8.44
N THR A 356 0.89 5.81 7.37
CA THR A 356 1.39 7.18 7.42
C THR A 356 0.34 8.16 7.96
N ILE A 357 -0.91 8.03 7.48
CA ILE A 357 -2.03 8.84 7.96
C ILE A 357 -2.31 8.55 9.45
N LEU A 358 -2.31 7.29 9.86
CA LEU A 358 -2.51 6.92 11.27
C LEU A 358 -1.42 7.51 12.17
N CYS A 359 -0.15 7.48 11.73
CA CYS A 359 0.94 8.13 12.47
C CYS A 359 0.70 9.64 12.64
N LEU A 360 0.21 10.33 11.61
CA LEU A 360 -0.13 11.76 11.70
C LEU A 360 -1.26 12.03 12.68
N ILE A 361 -2.35 11.25 12.63
CA ILE A 361 -3.54 11.43 13.47
C ILE A 361 -3.17 11.22 14.94
N HIS A 362 -2.45 10.14 15.22
CA HIS A 362 -2.09 9.79 16.59
C HIS A 362 -0.88 10.57 17.12
N GLY A 363 -0.15 11.31 16.26
CA GLY A 363 1.07 12.01 16.64
C GLY A 363 2.17 11.08 17.13
N GLU A 364 2.19 9.86 16.61
CA GLU A 364 3.17 8.82 16.93
C GLU A 364 3.61 8.10 15.65
N VAL A 365 4.91 7.99 15.41
CA VAL A 365 5.47 7.17 14.34
C VAL A 365 5.70 5.76 14.85
N HIS A 366 5.14 4.77 14.18
CA HIS A 366 5.29 3.37 14.56
C HIS A 366 6.74 2.91 14.46
N PRO A 367 7.22 2.04 15.37
CA PRO A 367 8.58 1.55 15.33
C PRO A 367 8.73 0.37 14.39
N MET A 368 9.95 0.14 13.93
CA MET A 368 10.43 -1.16 13.46
C MET A 368 10.98 -1.97 14.63
N PRO A 369 11.08 -3.32 14.54
CA PRO A 369 11.74 -4.13 15.56
C PRO A 369 13.17 -3.66 15.83
N ASP A 370 13.60 -3.68 17.08
CA ASP A 370 14.97 -3.34 17.48
C ASP A 370 15.80 -4.61 17.69
N ASP A 371 16.01 -5.35 16.61
CA ASP A 371 16.54 -6.70 16.56
C ASP A 371 17.92 -6.82 15.87
N GLY A 372 18.60 -5.74 15.64
CA GLY A 372 19.90 -5.74 14.97
C GLY A 372 20.60 -4.39 14.99
N GLY A 373 21.88 -4.35 14.66
CA GLY A 373 22.68 -3.14 14.62
C GLY A 373 22.30 -2.24 13.43
N SER A 374 22.30 -0.93 13.60
CA SER A 374 22.18 0.01 12.48
C SER A 374 23.35 -0.18 11.50
N ASP A 375 23.05 -0.06 10.21
CA ASP A 375 24.10 -0.02 9.18
C ASP A 375 24.77 1.36 9.18
N PRO A 376 26.10 1.45 9.35
CA PRO A 376 26.80 2.73 9.33
C PRO A 376 26.67 3.50 8.01
N GLY A 377 26.35 2.81 6.91
CA GLY A 377 26.07 3.42 5.61
C GLY A 377 24.65 3.98 5.47
N ILE A 378 23.78 3.76 6.46
CA ILE A 378 22.39 4.21 6.47
C ILE A 378 22.28 5.43 7.38
N LEU A 379 22.02 6.58 6.78
CA LEU A 379 22.04 7.87 7.47
C LEU A 379 20.74 8.25 8.19
N PRO A 380 19.52 7.83 7.77
CA PRO A 380 18.29 8.27 8.42
C PRO A 380 18.19 7.86 9.88
N ARG A 381 17.46 8.69 10.65
CA ARG A 381 17.10 8.37 12.03
C ARG A 381 15.98 7.32 12.05
N LEU A 382 16.33 6.05 12.23
CA LEU A 382 15.36 4.97 12.27
C LEU A 382 14.54 5.00 13.57
N VAL A 383 13.22 4.78 13.46
CA VAL A 383 12.33 4.60 14.61
C VAL A 383 12.31 3.12 14.98
N LEU A 384 12.92 2.77 16.11
CA LEU A 384 13.17 1.38 16.53
C LEU A 384 12.59 1.07 17.90
N GLY A 385 12.06 -0.14 18.08
CA GLY A 385 11.66 -0.76 19.34
C GLY A 385 10.45 -0.14 20.03
N ARG A 386 10.29 1.17 19.96
CA ARG A 386 9.15 1.89 20.57
C ARG A 386 8.68 3.03 19.67
N PRO A 387 7.37 3.37 19.72
CA PRO A 387 6.84 4.50 18.96
C PRO A 387 7.57 5.80 19.29
N LEU A 388 7.84 6.60 18.25
CA LEU A 388 8.38 7.94 18.40
C LEU A 388 7.22 8.95 18.45
N ARG A 389 7.09 9.65 19.58
CA ARG A 389 6.06 10.68 19.73
C ARG A 389 6.44 11.94 18.95
N LEU A 390 5.58 12.33 18.00
CA LEU A 390 5.68 13.54 17.18
C LEU A 390 4.32 14.25 17.18
N ALA A 391 3.86 14.67 18.35
CA ALA A 391 2.51 15.24 18.54
C ALA A 391 2.23 16.48 17.66
N ARG A 392 3.26 17.17 17.19
CA ARG A 392 3.16 18.35 16.31
C ARG A 392 3.39 18.05 14.84
N ALA A 393 3.60 16.78 14.46
CA ALA A 393 3.80 16.40 13.05
C ALA A 393 2.60 16.84 12.22
N ARG A 394 2.87 17.51 11.10
CA ARG A 394 1.88 18.03 10.16
C ARG A 394 1.96 17.37 8.80
N HIS A 395 3.16 17.08 8.34
CA HIS A 395 3.41 16.59 6.98
C HIS A 395 4.25 15.32 7.02
N ALA A 396 3.81 14.32 6.29
CA ALA A 396 4.51 13.05 6.19
C ALA A 396 4.60 12.57 4.76
N LEU A 397 5.69 11.87 4.47
CA LEU A 397 6.00 11.28 3.18
C LEU A 397 5.88 9.76 3.26
N SER A 398 5.27 9.14 2.26
CA SER A 398 5.30 7.69 2.02
C SER A 398 5.94 7.42 0.66
N THR A 399 6.90 6.50 0.59
CA THR A 399 7.63 6.14 -0.64
C THR A 399 7.37 4.70 -1.03
N SER A 400 7.31 4.43 -2.32
CA SER A 400 7.17 3.09 -2.89
C SER A 400 8.08 2.94 -4.09
N LEU A 401 9.01 1.98 -4.02
CA LEU A 401 9.95 1.66 -5.07
C LEU A 401 9.68 0.25 -5.58
N ALA A 402 9.67 0.04 -6.88
CA ALA A 402 9.27 -1.22 -7.45
C ALA A 402 10.28 -1.82 -8.42
N PHE A 403 10.27 -3.13 -8.55
CA PHE A 403 10.90 -3.79 -9.69
C PHE A 403 10.33 -3.22 -10.99
N GLY A 404 11.17 -3.13 -12.02
CA GLY A 404 10.87 -2.39 -13.24
C GLY A 404 11.24 -0.91 -13.15
N GLY A 405 11.65 -0.42 -11.96
CA GLY A 405 12.09 0.94 -11.73
C GLY A 405 10.94 1.95 -11.52
N ALA A 406 9.71 1.48 -11.33
CA ALA A 406 8.60 2.37 -11.02
C ALA A 406 8.71 2.86 -9.56
N ASN A 407 8.71 4.19 -9.37
CA ASN A 407 8.76 4.82 -8.06
C ASN A 407 7.54 5.70 -7.87
N ALA A 408 7.01 5.75 -6.65
CA ALA A 408 5.94 6.65 -6.25
C ALA A 408 6.22 7.27 -4.89
N ALA A 409 5.75 8.49 -4.70
CA ALA A 409 5.78 9.19 -3.43
C ALA A 409 4.44 9.88 -3.19
N LEU A 410 3.96 9.81 -1.95
CA LEU A 410 2.70 10.42 -1.51
C LEU A 410 2.98 11.32 -0.29
N VAL A 411 2.37 12.49 -0.27
CA VAL A 411 2.46 13.44 0.85
C VAL A 411 1.08 13.58 1.49
N PHE A 412 1.05 13.38 2.80
CA PHE A 412 -0.15 13.56 3.62
C PHE A 412 0.05 14.69 4.62
N THR A 413 -1.00 15.47 4.84
CA THR A 413 -1.02 16.59 5.77
C THR A 413 -2.12 16.39 6.81
N ARG A 414 -1.82 16.58 8.08
CA ARG A 414 -2.82 16.58 9.16
C ARG A 414 -3.84 17.69 8.92
N HIS A 415 -5.12 17.37 9.01
CA HIS A 415 -6.20 18.35 8.86
C HIS A 415 -6.65 18.87 10.21
N GLY A 416 -6.64 20.22 10.37
CA GLY A 416 -7.10 20.91 11.59
C GLY A 416 -6.18 20.72 12.80
N ASP A 417 -6.52 21.38 13.92
CA ASP A 417 -5.88 21.22 15.23
C ASP A 417 -6.50 20.02 15.98
N GLN A 418 -6.53 18.85 15.36
CA GLN A 418 -6.94 17.63 16.05
C GLN A 418 -5.89 17.34 17.12
N GLU A 419 -6.26 17.51 18.39
CA GLU A 419 -5.43 17.03 19.50
C GLU A 419 -5.20 15.51 19.33
N PRO A 420 -3.94 15.02 19.43
CA PRO A 420 -3.66 13.60 19.33
C PRO A 420 -4.45 12.82 20.38
N GLY A 421 -5.30 11.88 19.95
CA GLY A 421 -5.92 10.92 20.85
C GLY A 421 -7.41 11.14 21.22
N ARG A 422 -8.19 11.85 20.38
CA ARG A 422 -9.66 11.81 20.47
C ARG A 422 -10.32 11.18 19.27
#